data_f6b5454246251e96be99fb74aecb9149
#
_entry.id   f6b5454246251e96be99fb74aecb9149
#
_cell.length_a   1.000
_cell.length_b   1.000
_cell.length_c   1.000
_cell.angle_alpha   90.00
_cell.angle_beta   90.00
_cell.angle_gamma   90.00
#
_symmetry.space_group_name_H-M   'P 1'
#
loop_
_entity.id
_entity.type
_entity.pdbx_description
1 polymer ?
#
loop_
_entity_poly.entity_id
_entity_poly.type
_entity_poly.pdbx_seq_one_letter_code
_entity_poly.pdbx_strand_id
1 'polypeptide(L)'
;MKILAVNPGSTSTKIAVYEDETPRLVLNIRHSVEELSQFPRIIDQFEFRKHLVLEALEANDIPFKFDAIVGRGGLLKPIPGGVYAVNDAMLDDMLHAMRTHACNLGCLIAHELAVMLPGCPSFIADPGVVDELDDVARITGSPLMPSITIWHALDRKSVV
;
A
#
# COMPACT_ATOMS: atom_id res chain seq x y z
N MET A 1 14.37 -4.17 -15.31
CA MET A 1 13.85 -4.48 -13.96
C MET A 1 12.35 -4.60 -14.04
N LYS A 2 11.75 -5.69 -13.50
CA LYS A 2 10.31 -5.91 -13.53
C LYS A 2 9.72 -5.75 -12.12
N ILE A 3 8.81 -4.82 -11.96
CA ILE A 3 8.21 -4.43 -10.66
C ILE A 3 6.71 -4.66 -10.70
N LEU A 4 6.16 -5.25 -9.63
CA LEU A 4 4.73 -5.26 -9.35
C LEU A 4 4.41 -4.21 -8.29
N ALA A 5 3.52 -3.29 -8.60
CA ALA A 5 2.96 -2.33 -7.64
C ALA A 5 1.52 -2.72 -7.26
N VAL A 6 1.22 -2.68 -5.96
CA VAL A 6 -0.10 -3.05 -5.42
C VAL A 6 -0.63 -1.91 -4.53
N ASN A 7 -1.81 -1.40 -4.86
CA ASN A 7 -2.45 -0.31 -4.15
C ASN A 7 -3.91 -0.65 -3.77
N PRO A 8 -4.13 -1.28 -2.62
CA PRO A 8 -5.47 -1.57 -2.13
C PRO A 8 -6.18 -0.28 -1.68
N GLY A 9 -7.35 -0.04 -2.26
CA GLY A 9 -8.28 1.01 -1.84
C GLY A 9 -9.54 0.43 -1.19
N SER A 10 -10.45 1.28 -0.74
CA SER A 10 -11.66 0.84 -0.03
C SER A 10 -12.51 -0.12 -0.87
N THR A 11 -12.70 0.18 -2.15
CA THR A 11 -13.59 -0.56 -3.07
C THR A 11 -12.86 -1.14 -4.27
N SER A 12 -11.54 -1.13 -4.28
CA SER A 12 -10.74 -1.69 -5.38
C SER A 12 -9.32 -2.02 -4.94
N THR A 13 -8.66 -2.86 -5.73
CA THR A 13 -7.22 -3.08 -5.65
C THR A 13 -6.62 -2.71 -7.00
N LYS A 14 -5.81 -1.66 -7.03
CA LYS A 14 -5.07 -1.29 -8.23
C LYS A 14 -3.75 -2.03 -8.26
N ILE A 15 -3.43 -2.57 -9.42
CA ILE A 15 -2.12 -3.18 -9.67
C ILE A 15 -1.49 -2.57 -10.91
N ALA A 16 -0.17 -2.51 -10.93
CA ALA A 16 0.58 -2.16 -12.12
C ALA A 16 1.85 -3.01 -12.19
N VAL A 17 2.17 -3.48 -13.38
CA VAL A 17 3.43 -4.14 -13.69
C VAL A 17 4.22 -3.22 -14.60
N TYR A 18 5.43 -2.90 -14.18
CA TYR A 18 6.38 -2.13 -14.97
C TYR A 18 7.58 -3.00 -15.35
N GLU A 19 8.06 -2.80 -16.55
CA GLU A 19 9.36 -3.30 -17.00
C GLU A 19 10.21 -2.08 -17.32
N ASP A 20 11.16 -1.81 -16.44
CA ASP A 20 11.85 -0.53 -16.34
C ASP A 20 10.83 0.63 -16.18
N GLU A 21 10.78 1.57 -17.11
CA GLU A 21 9.83 2.70 -17.12
C GLU A 21 8.55 2.41 -17.94
N THR A 22 8.45 1.22 -18.54
CA THR A 22 7.33 0.88 -19.42
C THR A 22 6.24 0.12 -18.67
N PRO A 23 5.02 0.62 -18.60
CA PRO A 23 3.90 -0.13 -18.03
C PRO A 23 3.51 -1.30 -18.95
N ARG A 24 3.52 -2.52 -18.41
CA ARG A 24 3.08 -3.75 -19.09
C ARG A 24 1.63 -4.09 -18.77
N LEU A 25 1.21 -3.77 -17.55
CA LEU A 25 -0.16 -3.92 -17.09
C LEU A 25 -0.50 -2.78 -16.13
N VAL A 26 -1.66 -2.18 -16.30
CA VAL A 26 -2.27 -1.27 -15.31
C VAL A 26 -3.72 -1.65 -15.18
N LEU A 27 -4.12 -2.15 -14.03
CA LEU A 27 -5.46 -2.68 -13.81
C LEU A 27 -6.06 -2.16 -12.51
N ASN A 28 -7.37 -1.89 -12.53
CA ASN A 28 -8.16 -1.56 -11.36
C ASN A 28 -9.19 -2.66 -11.11
N ILE A 29 -8.88 -3.56 -10.19
CA ILE A 29 -9.76 -4.66 -9.77
C ILE A 29 -10.80 -4.06 -8.82
N ARG A 30 -12.04 -3.94 -9.27
CA ARG A 30 -13.14 -3.42 -8.45
C ARG A 30 -13.73 -4.54 -7.60
N HIS A 31 -14.12 -4.19 -6.40
CA HIS A 31 -14.78 -5.09 -5.44
C HIS A 31 -16.21 -4.60 -5.23
N SER A 32 -17.17 -5.49 -5.33
CA SER A 32 -18.56 -5.17 -5.03
C SER A 32 -18.78 -5.04 -3.53
N VAL A 33 -19.88 -4.43 -3.14
CA VAL A 33 -20.28 -4.32 -1.74
C VAL A 33 -20.54 -5.71 -1.15
N GLU A 34 -21.14 -6.60 -1.94
CA GLU A 34 -21.45 -7.97 -1.56
C GLU A 34 -20.19 -8.77 -1.26
N GLU A 35 -19.14 -8.65 -2.10
CA GLU A 35 -17.85 -9.32 -1.88
C GLU A 35 -17.20 -8.82 -0.59
N LEU A 36 -17.17 -7.50 -0.38
CA LEU A 36 -16.51 -6.91 0.79
C LEU A 36 -17.28 -7.13 2.08
N SER A 37 -18.61 -7.22 2.04
CA SER A 37 -19.46 -7.42 3.21
C SER A 37 -19.27 -8.77 3.91
N GLN A 38 -18.63 -9.74 3.22
CA GLN A 38 -18.30 -11.03 3.79
C GLN A 38 -17.16 -10.95 4.82
N PHE A 39 -16.44 -9.85 4.86
CA PHE A 39 -15.27 -9.65 5.72
C PHE A 39 -15.58 -8.66 6.84
N PRO A 40 -15.69 -9.12 8.10
CA PRO A 40 -15.99 -8.25 9.24
C PRO A 40 -14.95 -7.15 9.47
N ARG A 41 -13.66 -7.45 9.17
CA ARG A 41 -12.55 -6.52 9.33
C ARG A 41 -11.79 -6.37 8.01
N ILE A 42 -11.15 -5.24 7.82
CA ILE A 42 -10.34 -4.99 6.62
C ILE A 42 -9.20 -6.01 6.49
N ILE A 43 -8.58 -6.42 7.60
CA ILE A 43 -7.49 -7.41 7.57
C ILE A 43 -7.97 -8.76 7.04
N ASP A 44 -9.22 -9.11 7.26
CA ASP A 44 -9.79 -10.38 6.79
C ASP A 44 -9.90 -10.43 5.24
N GLN A 45 -9.81 -9.27 4.57
CA GLN A 45 -9.76 -9.17 3.10
C GLN A 45 -8.39 -9.50 2.50
N PHE A 46 -7.37 -9.77 3.33
CA PHE A 46 -5.99 -9.95 2.89
C PHE A 46 -5.85 -11.07 1.86
N GLU A 47 -6.26 -12.29 2.20
CA GLU A 47 -6.18 -13.44 1.31
C GLU A 47 -7.02 -13.26 0.04
N PHE A 48 -8.23 -12.74 0.17
CA PHE A 48 -9.12 -12.44 -0.95
C PHE A 48 -8.43 -11.50 -1.95
N ARG A 49 -7.87 -10.38 -1.47
CA ARG A 49 -7.23 -9.39 -2.35
C ARG A 49 -5.92 -9.89 -2.94
N LYS A 50 -5.12 -10.66 -2.18
CA LYS A 50 -3.91 -11.31 -2.67
C LYS A 50 -4.23 -12.27 -3.82
N HIS A 51 -5.27 -13.09 -3.64
CA HIS A 51 -5.71 -14.04 -4.66
C HIS A 51 -6.11 -13.33 -5.97
N LEU A 52 -6.92 -12.28 -5.86
CA LEU A 52 -7.32 -11.48 -7.03
C LEU A 52 -6.14 -10.83 -7.77
N VAL A 53 -5.07 -10.47 -7.06
CA VAL A 53 -3.84 -9.99 -7.70
C VAL A 53 -3.20 -11.10 -8.54
N LEU A 54 -3.07 -12.31 -7.99
CA LEU A 54 -2.50 -13.45 -8.69
C LEU A 54 -3.35 -13.86 -9.91
N GLU A 55 -4.67 -13.96 -9.76
CA GLU A 55 -5.60 -14.23 -10.86
C GLU A 55 -5.51 -13.17 -11.97
N ALA A 56 -5.41 -11.90 -11.59
CA ALA A 56 -5.30 -10.81 -12.55
C ALA A 56 -3.98 -10.87 -13.34
N LEU A 57 -2.89 -11.28 -12.72
CA LEU A 57 -1.62 -11.48 -13.42
C LEU A 57 -1.73 -12.65 -14.41
N GLU A 58 -2.28 -13.78 -13.97
CA GLU A 58 -2.49 -14.96 -14.82
C GLU A 58 -3.42 -14.66 -16.01
N ALA A 59 -4.55 -14.03 -15.77
CA ALA A 59 -5.53 -13.67 -16.80
C ALA A 59 -5.00 -12.69 -17.86
N ASN A 60 -3.89 -12.01 -17.57
CA ASN A 60 -3.20 -11.10 -18.50
C ASN A 60 -1.86 -11.64 -19.01
N ASP A 61 -1.62 -12.93 -18.88
CA ASP A 61 -0.39 -13.61 -19.33
C ASP A 61 0.89 -12.97 -18.74
N ILE A 62 0.83 -12.45 -17.53
CA ILE A 62 1.99 -11.88 -16.80
C ILE A 62 2.62 -12.97 -15.94
N PRO A 63 3.80 -13.48 -16.30
CA PRO A 63 4.49 -14.45 -15.45
C PRO A 63 4.78 -13.89 -14.06
N PHE A 64 4.49 -14.67 -13.01
CA PHE A 64 4.76 -14.29 -11.61
C PHE A 64 6.27 -14.40 -11.33
N LYS A 65 7.01 -13.45 -11.86
CA LYS A 65 8.46 -13.28 -11.70
C LYS A 65 8.77 -11.81 -11.69
N PHE A 66 9.20 -11.29 -10.54
CA PHE A 66 9.48 -9.88 -10.32
C PHE A 66 10.83 -9.69 -9.63
N ASP A 67 11.48 -8.55 -9.93
CA ASP A 67 12.71 -8.13 -9.28
C ASP A 67 12.43 -7.41 -7.95
N ALA A 68 11.23 -6.83 -7.82
CA ALA A 68 10.73 -6.23 -6.59
C ALA A 68 9.20 -6.16 -6.59
N ILE A 69 8.58 -6.14 -5.40
CA ILE A 69 7.15 -5.89 -5.23
C ILE A 69 6.96 -4.70 -4.29
N VAL A 70 6.11 -3.76 -4.70
CA VAL A 70 5.88 -2.50 -3.97
C VAL A 70 4.42 -2.38 -3.58
N GLY A 71 4.15 -2.29 -2.27
CA GLY A 71 2.85 -1.91 -1.75
C GLY A 71 2.76 -0.39 -1.59
N ARG A 72 1.63 0.22 -1.98
CA ARG A 72 1.39 1.57 -1.50
C ARG A 72 1.07 1.49 -0.02
N GLY A 73 1.88 2.14 0.78
CA GLY A 73 2.02 2.14 2.21
C GLY A 73 0.79 1.96 3.04
N GLY A 74 0.81 1.95 4.28
CA GLY A 74 -0.27 1.80 5.24
C GLY A 74 -0.20 2.86 6.31
N LEU A 75 -0.93 2.67 7.39
CA LEU A 75 -0.97 3.56 8.54
C LEU A 75 0.08 3.12 9.59
N LEU A 76 1.35 3.30 9.23
CA LEU A 76 2.51 3.15 10.13
C LEU A 76 2.59 4.29 11.14
N LYS A 77 3.66 4.32 11.93
CA LYS A 77 4.10 5.54 12.60
C LYS A 77 4.51 6.58 11.56
N PRO A 78 4.38 7.88 11.86
CA PRO A 78 4.79 8.94 10.93
C PRO A 78 6.25 8.81 10.50
N ILE A 79 6.48 8.86 9.20
CA ILE A 79 7.81 8.81 8.56
C ILE A 79 7.85 9.79 7.39
N PRO A 80 9.03 10.24 6.96
CA PRO A 80 9.18 11.04 5.74
C PRO A 80 8.66 10.33 4.50
N GLY A 81 8.41 11.07 3.41
CA GLY A 81 8.11 10.51 2.10
C GLY A 81 9.27 9.68 1.58
N GLY A 82 8.95 8.63 0.82
CA GLY A 82 9.98 7.78 0.22
C GLY A 82 9.59 6.32 0.03
N VAL A 83 10.58 5.53 -0.34
CA VAL A 83 10.47 4.09 -0.54
C VAL A 83 11.26 3.37 0.55
N TYR A 84 10.60 2.45 1.24
CA TYR A 84 11.17 1.74 2.38
C TYR A 84 11.07 0.23 2.16
N ALA A 85 12.16 -0.49 2.44
CA ALA A 85 12.10 -1.95 2.50
C ALA A 85 11.18 -2.38 3.64
N VAL A 86 10.29 -3.32 3.34
CA VAL A 86 9.37 -3.87 4.36
C VAL A 86 10.18 -4.65 5.40
N ASN A 87 9.88 -4.43 6.67
CA ASN A 87 10.48 -5.12 7.80
C ASN A 87 9.41 -5.57 8.80
N ASP A 88 9.82 -6.39 9.78
CA ASP A 88 8.91 -6.99 10.76
C ASP A 88 8.14 -5.94 11.58
N ALA A 89 8.77 -4.81 11.92
CA ALA A 89 8.11 -3.74 12.67
C ALA A 89 6.98 -3.10 11.84
N MET A 90 7.17 -2.95 10.52
CA MET A 90 6.12 -2.45 9.62
C MET A 90 4.98 -3.44 9.48
N LEU A 91 5.28 -4.74 9.39
CA LEU A 91 4.26 -5.79 9.34
C LEU A 91 3.43 -5.81 10.62
N ASP A 92 4.09 -5.71 11.78
CA ASP A 92 3.43 -5.64 13.08
C ASP A 92 2.54 -4.39 13.21
N ASP A 93 3.06 -3.23 12.83
CA ASP A 93 2.30 -1.98 12.80
C ASP A 93 1.03 -2.11 11.91
N MET A 94 1.11 -2.83 10.77
CA MET A 94 -0.04 -3.03 9.89
C MET A 94 -1.09 -3.97 10.46
N LEU A 95 -0.66 -5.01 11.16
CA LEU A 95 -1.54 -6.00 11.79
C LEU A 95 -2.26 -5.42 13.02
N HIS A 96 -1.58 -4.55 13.77
CA HIS A 96 -2.06 -3.99 15.05
C HIS A 96 -2.38 -2.49 14.98
N ALA A 97 -2.51 -1.94 13.77
CA ALA A 97 -2.78 -0.51 13.58
C ALA A 97 -4.01 -0.04 14.35
N MET A 98 -3.88 1.07 15.08
CA MET A 98 -5.01 1.70 15.80
C MET A 98 -6.11 2.17 14.84
N ARG A 99 -5.78 2.39 13.59
CA ARG A 99 -6.72 2.73 12.51
C ARG A 99 -6.57 1.76 11.38
N THR A 100 -7.67 1.17 10.96
CA THR A 100 -7.69 0.20 9.87
C THR A 100 -8.18 0.86 8.59
N HIS A 101 -7.40 0.73 7.53
CA HIS A 101 -7.77 1.14 6.19
C HIS A 101 -7.25 0.13 5.18
N ALA A 102 -7.89 0.01 4.03
CA ALA A 102 -7.48 -0.96 3.01
C ALA A 102 -6.02 -0.79 2.55
N CYS A 103 -5.46 0.43 2.64
CA CYS A 103 -4.05 0.66 2.32
C CYS A 103 -3.07 -0.10 3.22
N ASN A 104 -3.49 -0.50 4.45
CA ASN A 104 -2.65 -1.33 5.32
C ASN A 104 -2.32 -2.68 4.68
N LEU A 105 -3.24 -3.21 3.86
CA LEU A 105 -3.04 -4.45 3.15
C LEU A 105 -1.95 -4.36 2.06
N GLY A 106 -1.62 -3.15 1.60
CA GLY A 106 -0.60 -2.96 0.55
C GLY A 106 0.78 -3.48 0.97
N CYS A 107 1.20 -3.15 2.19
CA CYS A 107 2.45 -3.63 2.77
C CYS A 107 2.44 -5.17 2.91
N LEU A 108 1.37 -5.70 3.50
CA LEU A 108 1.22 -7.14 3.77
C LEU A 108 1.19 -7.96 2.48
N ILE A 109 0.40 -7.53 1.48
CA ILE A 109 0.30 -8.21 0.19
C ILE A 109 1.65 -8.17 -0.54
N ALA A 110 2.31 -7.00 -0.57
CA ALA A 110 3.61 -6.87 -1.23
C ALA A 110 4.65 -7.80 -0.59
N HIS A 111 4.68 -7.87 0.73
CA HIS A 111 5.59 -8.76 1.46
C HIS A 111 5.30 -10.23 1.16
N GLU A 112 4.06 -10.65 1.31
CA GLU A 112 3.67 -12.06 1.13
C GLU A 112 3.92 -12.54 -0.30
N LEU A 113 3.60 -11.73 -1.31
CA LEU A 113 3.90 -12.04 -2.70
C LEU A 113 5.42 -12.11 -2.96
N ALA A 114 6.21 -11.24 -2.32
CA ALA A 114 7.66 -11.26 -2.46
C ALA A 114 8.30 -12.50 -1.84
N VAL A 115 7.81 -12.95 -0.68
CA VAL A 115 8.27 -14.18 -0.01
C VAL A 115 8.06 -15.42 -0.89
N MET A 116 7.05 -15.42 -1.76
CA MET A 116 6.83 -16.51 -2.73
C MET A 116 7.90 -16.57 -3.83
N LEU A 117 8.74 -15.54 -3.98
CA LEU A 117 9.75 -15.40 -5.03
C LEU A 117 11.16 -15.39 -4.42
N PRO A 118 12.05 -16.34 -4.80
CA PRO A 118 13.40 -16.36 -4.26
C PRO A 118 14.15 -15.05 -4.50
N GLY A 119 14.58 -14.39 -3.41
CA GLY A 119 15.39 -13.18 -3.47
C GLY A 119 14.67 -11.90 -3.92
N CYS A 120 13.36 -11.93 -4.02
CA CYS A 120 12.56 -10.75 -4.37
C CYS A 120 12.32 -9.88 -3.13
N PRO A 121 12.80 -8.62 -3.07
CA PRO A 121 12.51 -7.72 -1.98
C PRO A 121 11.11 -7.12 -2.09
N SER A 122 10.52 -6.79 -0.93
CA SER A 122 9.28 -6.02 -0.83
C SER A 122 9.54 -4.63 -0.30
N PHE A 123 8.79 -3.66 -0.82
CA PHE A 123 8.87 -2.26 -0.43
C PHE A 123 7.48 -1.68 -0.18
N ILE A 124 7.46 -0.57 0.55
CA ILE A 124 6.32 0.36 0.58
C ILE A 124 6.76 1.70 0.01
N ALA A 125 5.84 2.39 -0.65
CA ALA A 125 6.08 3.74 -1.16
C ALA A 125 5.02 4.70 -0.60
N ASP A 126 5.49 5.85 -0.13
CA ASP A 126 4.71 6.98 0.36
C ASP A 126 3.49 6.54 1.21
N PRO A 127 3.72 5.99 2.41
CA PRO A 127 2.63 5.55 3.27
C PRO A 127 1.69 6.70 3.62
N GLY A 128 0.44 6.39 3.97
CA GLY A 128 -0.58 7.38 4.32
C GLY A 128 -0.26 8.28 5.51
N VAL A 129 0.80 7.96 6.23
CA VAL A 129 1.30 8.65 7.43
C VAL A 129 2.54 9.49 7.17
N VAL A 130 2.86 9.76 5.91
CA VAL A 130 3.98 10.66 5.59
C VAL A 130 3.78 12.00 6.29
N ASP A 131 4.82 12.42 7.01
CA ASP A 131 4.85 13.63 7.81
C ASP A 131 5.96 14.58 7.32
N GLU A 132 5.59 15.46 6.43
CA GLU A 132 6.42 16.54 5.89
C GLU A 132 5.80 17.91 6.20
N LEU A 133 5.05 18.01 7.31
CA LEU A 133 4.48 19.28 7.75
C LEU A 133 5.56 20.22 8.29
N ASP A 134 5.57 21.45 7.81
CA ASP A 134 6.29 22.54 8.47
C ASP A 134 5.79 22.76 9.91
N ASP A 135 6.66 23.23 10.79
CA ASP A 135 6.31 23.44 12.20
C ASP A 135 5.10 24.34 12.40
N VAL A 136 4.95 25.37 11.57
CA VAL A 136 3.80 26.26 11.61
C VAL A 136 2.49 25.55 11.26
N ALA A 137 2.52 24.56 10.38
CA ALA A 137 1.35 23.76 10.00
C ALA A 137 0.93 22.75 11.08
N ARG A 138 1.78 22.54 12.12
CA ARG A 138 1.46 21.71 13.28
C ARG A 138 0.63 22.43 14.33
N ILE A 139 0.45 23.74 14.17
CA ILE A 139 -0.36 24.56 15.12
C ILE A 139 -1.83 24.35 14.80
N THR A 140 -2.54 23.61 15.66
CA THR A 140 -3.97 23.30 15.46
C THR A 140 -4.90 24.42 15.90
N GLY A 141 -4.39 25.44 16.58
CA GLY A 141 -5.20 26.51 17.18
C GLY A 141 -5.98 26.10 18.43
N SER A 142 -5.85 24.85 18.87
CA SER A 142 -6.49 24.35 20.09
C SER A 142 -5.54 23.40 20.85
N PRO A 143 -5.33 23.62 22.17
CA PRO A 143 -4.51 22.71 22.97
C PRO A 143 -5.16 21.32 23.16
N LEU A 144 -6.45 21.18 22.82
CA LEU A 144 -7.17 19.92 22.94
C LEU A 144 -7.07 19.06 21.67
N MET A 145 -6.52 19.60 20.59
CA MET A 145 -6.38 18.92 19.31
C MET A 145 -4.90 18.64 19.04
N PRO A 146 -4.45 17.40 19.19
CA PRO A 146 -3.07 17.06 18.84
C PRO A 146 -2.85 17.23 17.33
N SER A 147 -1.66 17.70 16.97
CA SER A 147 -1.22 17.64 15.56
C SER A 147 -0.90 16.20 15.24
N ILE A 148 -1.64 15.64 14.32
CA ILE A 148 -1.43 14.28 13.81
C ILE A 148 -1.36 14.31 12.30
N THR A 149 -0.38 13.63 11.74
CA THR A 149 -0.25 13.43 10.30
C THR A 149 -0.92 12.12 9.90
N ILE A 150 -2.10 12.25 9.38
CA ILE A 150 -2.83 11.16 8.76
C ILE A 150 -3.27 11.66 7.39
N TRP A 151 -3.08 10.84 6.36
CA TRP A 151 -3.48 11.12 4.98
C TRP A 151 -2.56 12.06 4.21
N HIS A 152 -1.27 11.71 4.17
CA HIS A 152 -0.30 12.29 3.25
C HIS A 152 -0.04 13.78 3.45
N ALA A 153 0.60 14.15 4.55
CA ALA A 153 1.25 15.44 4.65
C ALA A 153 2.53 15.45 3.79
N LEU A 154 2.37 15.16 2.51
CA LEU A 154 3.38 15.30 1.49
C LEU A 154 3.41 16.74 1.03
N ASP A 155 4.59 17.33 0.88
CA ASP A 155 4.74 18.53 0.06
C ASP A 155 4.33 18.19 -1.39
N ARG A 156 3.09 18.45 -1.68
CA ARG A 156 2.59 18.41 -3.05
C ARG A 156 2.94 19.69 -3.80
N LYS A 157 4.14 20.20 -3.60
CA LYS A 157 4.68 21.24 -4.47
C LYS A 157 4.72 20.66 -5.85
N SER A 158 3.66 20.86 -6.42
CA SER A 158 3.47 20.78 -7.75
C SER A 158 3.37 19.57 -8.45
N VAL A 159 2.37 19.49 -8.94
CA VAL A 159 2.35 19.20 -10.35
C VAL A 159 1.39 20.23 -10.92
N VAL A 160 1.90 21.28 -11.38
CA VAL A 160 1.26 22.14 -12.37
C VAL A 160 1.77 21.71 -13.72
#